data_7d83f6ea6ba2d8359a17ec46c0628493
#
_entry.id   7d83f6ea6ba2d8359a17ec46c0628493
#
_cell.length_a   1.000
_cell.length_b   1.000
_cell.length_c   1.000
_cell.angle_alpha   90.00
_cell.angle_beta   90.00
_cell.angle_gamma   90.00
#
_symmetry.space_group_name_H-M   'P 1'
#
loop_
_entity.id
_entity.type
_entity.pdbx_description
1 polymer ?
#
loop_
_entity_poly.entity_id
_entity_poly.type
_entity_poly.pdbx_seq_one_letter_code
_entity_poly.pdbx_strand_id
1 'polypeptide(L)'
;MNRPPKSIIIQAIAIPLIVAGVIVVPLTMDGQSESAQYSVVMPLVYLLGSISWGYMLLQLKMGVDVREYGSGRTGMSNVLRTGGVKSAAVVLTLDIAKGVVAVFIARSVIDTTAAEVSAGLIVLRSEEHTSELQSRETI
;
A
#
# COMPACT_ATOMS: atom_id res chain seq x y z
N MET A 1 -8.92 -12.85 -25.15
CA MET A 1 -8.01 -12.61 -24.00
C MET A 1 -8.13 -11.14 -23.61
N ASN A 2 -8.85 -10.84 -22.51
CA ASN A 2 -8.96 -9.46 -22.03
C ASN A 2 -7.59 -9.01 -21.47
N ARG A 3 -7.08 -7.93 -22.00
CA ARG A 3 -5.83 -7.32 -21.47
C ARG A 3 -6.10 -6.87 -20.03
N PRO A 4 -5.19 -7.16 -19.07
CA PRO A 4 -5.36 -6.69 -17.71
C PRO A 4 -5.43 -5.14 -17.71
N PRO A 5 -6.23 -4.54 -16.83
CA PRO A 5 -6.33 -3.08 -16.75
C PRO A 5 -4.97 -2.47 -16.43
N LYS A 6 -4.71 -1.29 -16.97
CA LYS A 6 -3.40 -0.59 -16.85
C LYS A 6 -2.95 -0.45 -15.39
N SER A 7 -3.89 -0.25 -14.47
CA SER A 7 -3.62 -0.15 -13.03
C SER A 7 -3.01 -1.42 -12.43
N ILE A 8 -3.41 -2.61 -12.87
CA ILE A 8 -2.79 -3.88 -12.43
C ILE A 8 -1.37 -4.00 -12.96
N ILE A 9 -1.13 -3.62 -14.22
CA ILE A 9 0.21 -3.64 -14.81
C ILE A 9 1.15 -2.71 -14.03
N ILE A 10 0.68 -1.48 -13.71
CA ILE A 10 1.45 -0.52 -12.93
C ILE A 10 1.77 -1.08 -11.54
N GLN A 11 0.80 -1.65 -10.84
CA GLN A 11 1.02 -2.25 -9.52
C GLN A 11 1.94 -3.47 -9.58
N ALA A 12 1.82 -4.31 -10.60
CA ALA A 12 2.68 -5.47 -10.79
C ALA A 12 4.16 -5.10 -11.00
N ILE A 13 4.44 -3.93 -11.58
CA ILE A 13 5.81 -3.40 -11.73
C ILE A 13 6.25 -2.67 -10.45
N ALA A 14 5.35 -1.89 -9.84
CA ALA A 14 5.68 -1.09 -8.66
C ALA A 14 5.96 -1.95 -7.42
N ILE A 15 5.23 -3.05 -7.20
CA ILE A 15 5.39 -3.91 -6.02
C ILE A 15 6.81 -4.48 -5.91
N PRO A 16 7.42 -5.11 -6.93
CA PRO A 16 8.79 -5.59 -6.84
C PRO A 16 9.82 -4.47 -6.54
N LEU A 17 9.61 -3.27 -7.10
CA LEU A 17 10.48 -2.12 -6.85
C LEU A 17 10.35 -1.62 -5.41
N ILE A 18 9.13 -1.56 -4.87
CA ILE A 18 8.88 -1.19 -3.48
C ILE A 18 9.50 -2.25 -2.54
N VAL A 19 9.31 -3.53 -2.83
CA VAL A 19 9.89 -4.63 -2.04
C VAL A 19 11.41 -4.56 -2.05
N ALA A 20 12.02 -4.31 -3.20
CA ALA A 20 13.47 -4.10 -3.31
C ALA A 20 13.91 -2.90 -2.46
N GLY A 21 13.20 -1.78 -2.50
CA GLY A 21 13.45 -0.61 -1.67
C GLY A 21 13.36 -0.93 -0.17
N VAL A 22 12.35 -1.68 0.25
CA VAL A 22 12.17 -2.12 1.64
C VAL A 22 13.37 -2.91 2.16
N ILE A 23 14.01 -3.70 1.30
CA ILE A 23 15.19 -4.50 1.67
C ILE A 23 16.47 -3.67 1.61
N VAL A 24 16.65 -2.87 0.54
CA VAL A 24 17.90 -2.15 0.26
C VAL A 24 18.09 -0.94 1.17
N VAL A 25 17.01 -0.18 1.44
CA VAL A 25 17.11 1.08 2.20
C VAL A 25 17.70 0.89 3.61
N PRO A 26 17.26 -0.08 4.44
CA PRO A 26 17.87 -0.31 5.73
C PRO A 26 19.38 -0.67 5.66
N LEU A 27 19.79 -1.33 4.57
CA LEU A 27 21.19 -1.75 4.40
C LEU A 27 22.11 -0.61 3.94
N THR A 28 21.57 0.42 3.29
CA THR A 28 22.35 1.51 2.68
C THR A 28 22.28 2.83 3.44
N MET A 29 21.30 2.98 4.34
CA MET A 29 21.09 4.23 5.09
C MET A 29 21.76 4.27 6.45
N ASP A 30 22.43 3.20 6.84
CA ASP A 30 23.21 3.16 8.07
C ASP A 30 24.36 4.19 8.03
N GLY A 31 24.50 4.97 9.11
CA GLY A 31 25.50 6.04 9.19
C GLY A 31 25.18 7.33 8.40
N GLN A 32 24.06 7.41 7.70
CA GLN A 32 23.63 8.65 7.03
C GLN A 32 23.00 9.63 8.02
N SER A 33 22.97 10.92 7.62
CA SER A 33 22.29 11.95 8.43
C SER A 33 20.80 11.65 8.58
N GLU A 34 20.23 12.01 9.72
CA GLU A 34 18.80 11.79 10.01
C GLU A 34 17.89 12.41 8.92
N SER A 35 18.22 13.59 8.42
CA SER A 35 17.48 14.25 7.34
C SER A 35 17.51 13.46 6.03
N ALA A 36 18.64 12.82 5.71
CA ALA A 36 18.75 11.94 4.54
C ALA A 36 17.90 10.67 4.72
N GLN A 37 17.91 10.07 5.90
CA GLN A 37 17.10 8.92 6.23
C GLN A 37 15.59 9.21 6.08
N TYR A 38 15.11 10.34 6.64
CA TYR A 38 13.71 10.77 6.46
C TYR A 38 13.36 10.99 5.00
N SER A 39 14.24 11.62 4.22
CA SER A 39 14.00 11.94 2.81
C SER A 39 13.83 10.69 1.93
N VAL A 40 14.38 9.55 2.33
CA VAL A 40 14.29 8.29 1.60
C VAL A 40 13.19 7.40 2.16
N VAL A 41 13.13 7.25 3.48
CA VAL A 41 12.19 6.34 4.16
C VAL A 41 10.74 6.80 4.00
N MET A 42 10.44 8.09 4.16
CA MET A 42 9.05 8.55 4.13
C MET A 42 8.38 8.39 2.74
N PRO A 43 9.02 8.73 1.60
CA PRO A 43 8.49 8.41 0.29
C PRO A 43 8.32 6.91 0.04
N LEU A 44 9.27 6.08 0.50
CA LEU A 44 9.16 4.62 0.37
C LEU A 44 7.95 4.06 1.12
N VAL A 45 7.75 4.51 2.36
CA VAL A 45 6.60 4.14 3.20
C VAL A 45 5.29 4.61 2.55
N TYR A 46 5.27 5.80 1.95
CA TYR A 46 4.12 6.30 1.21
C TYR A 46 3.79 5.41 0.00
N LEU A 47 4.78 5.02 -0.78
CA LEU A 47 4.60 4.11 -1.91
C LEU A 47 4.09 2.73 -1.46
N LEU A 48 4.62 2.21 -0.36
CA LEU A 48 4.16 0.96 0.25
C LEU A 48 2.67 1.05 0.65
N GLY A 49 2.27 2.16 1.27
CA GLY A 49 0.88 2.42 1.64
C GLY A 49 -0.07 2.53 0.43
N SER A 50 0.44 3.01 -0.71
CA SER A 50 -0.34 3.18 -1.95
C SER A 50 -0.77 1.87 -2.62
N ILE A 51 -0.23 0.72 -2.19
CA ILE A 51 -0.62 -0.58 -2.72
C ILE A 51 -2.07 -0.89 -2.31
N SER A 52 -2.95 -1.04 -3.29
CA SER A 52 -4.37 -1.31 -3.10
C SER A 52 -4.68 -2.80 -3.20
N TRP A 53 -4.53 -3.53 -2.08
CA TRP A 53 -4.72 -4.98 -2.04
C TRP A 53 -6.15 -5.41 -2.37
N GLY A 54 -7.16 -4.64 -1.94
CA GLY A 54 -8.56 -4.95 -2.21
C GLY A 54 -8.88 -4.93 -3.69
N TYR A 55 -8.40 -3.91 -4.42
CA TYR A 55 -8.55 -3.82 -5.85
C TYR A 55 -7.85 -4.98 -6.57
N MET A 56 -6.57 -5.21 -6.25
CA MET A 56 -5.80 -6.30 -6.87
C MET A 56 -6.45 -7.67 -6.66
N LEU A 57 -6.81 -7.97 -5.41
CA LEU A 57 -7.36 -9.28 -5.06
C LEU A 57 -8.65 -9.58 -5.82
N LEU A 58 -9.60 -8.65 -5.84
CA LEU A 58 -10.88 -8.87 -6.51
C LEU A 58 -10.75 -8.88 -8.04
N GLN A 59 -9.91 -8.01 -8.58
CA GLN A 59 -9.66 -8.00 -10.01
C GLN A 59 -8.99 -9.29 -10.50
N LEU A 60 -8.00 -9.82 -9.76
CA LEU A 60 -7.33 -11.07 -10.12
C LEU A 60 -8.20 -12.31 -9.87
N LYS A 61 -9.00 -12.33 -8.80
CA LYS A 61 -9.78 -13.48 -8.40
C LYS A 61 -11.12 -13.59 -9.15
N MET A 62 -11.78 -12.47 -9.36
CA MET A 62 -13.15 -12.42 -9.87
C MET A 62 -13.28 -11.62 -11.17
N GLY A 63 -12.23 -10.94 -11.63
CA GLY A 63 -12.30 -10.03 -12.78
C GLY A 63 -13.13 -8.78 -12.53
N VAL A 64 -13.40 -8.46 -11.25
CA VAL A 64 -14.33 -7.41 -10.83
C VAL A 64 -13.57 -6.22 -10.28
N ASP A 65 -13.90 -5.03 -10.74
CA ASP A 65 -13.38 -3.79 -10.15
C ASP A 65 -14.21 -3.43 -8.90
N VAL A 66 -13.58 -3.56 -7.73
CA VAL A 66 -14.22 -3.27 -6.45
C VAL A 66 -14.74 -1.82 -6.34
N ARG A 67 -14.20 -0.91 -7.15
CA ARG A 67 -14.58 0.51 -7.15
C ARG A 67 -15.94 0.77 -7.79
N GLU A 68 -16.39 -0.15 -8.64
CA GLU A 68 -17.72 -0.09 -9.29
C GLU A 68 -18.84 -0.58 -8.35
N TYR A 69 -18.48 -1.08 -7.15
CA TYR A 69 -19.42 -1.68 -6.21
C TYR A 69 -19.41 -1.01 -4.84
N GLY A 70 -20.56 -0.99 -4.20
CA GLY A 70 -20.75 -0.55 -2.82
C GLY A 70 -20.32 0.90 -2.58
N SER A 71 -19.28 1.11 -1.78
CA SER A 71 -18.78 2.46 -1.44
C SER A 71 -17.76 3.03 -2.43
N GLY A 72 -17.39 2.30 -3.47
CA GLY A 72 -16.34 2.69 -4.41
C GLY A 72 -14.91 2.68 -3.85
N ARG A 73 -14.74 2.31 -2.58
CA ARG A 73 -13.44 2.25 -1.92
C ARG A 73 -12.82 0.87 -2.05
N THR A 74 -11.48 0.80 -1.99
CA THR A 74 -10.73 -0.45 -2.15
C THR A 74 -10.46 -1.18 -0.84
N GLY A 75 -10.92 -0.62 0.28
CA GLY A 75 -10.68 -1.15 1.62
C GLY A 75 -11.52 -2.39 1.97
N MET A 76 -11.14 -3.06 3.05
CA MET A 76 -11.71 -4.32 3.56
C MET A 76 -13.25 -4.31 3.61
N SER A 77 -13.89 -3.22 4.07
CA SER A 77 -15.35 -3.15 4.21
C SER A 77 -16.09 -3.27 2.87
N ASN A 78 -15.55 -2.71 1.80
CA ASN A 78 -16.13 -2.83 0.46
C ASN A 78 -15.83 -4.20 -0.15
N VAL A 79 -14.62 -4.71 0.08
CA VAL A 79 -14.22 -6.07 -0.34
C VAL A 79 -15.11 -7.13 0.34
N LEU A 80 -15.50 -6.90 1.60
CA LEU A 80 -16.42 -7.79 2.33
C LEU A 80 -17.78 -7.91 1.61
N ARG A 81 -18.31 -6.79 1.16
CA ARG A 81 -19.60 -6.74 0.45
C ARG A 81 -19.54 -7.36 -0.94
N THR A 82 -18.43 -7.18 -1.65
CA THR A 82 -18.28 -7.60 -3.06
C THR A 82 -17.68 -9.01 -3.18
N GLY A 83 -16.63 -9.30 -2.43
CA GLY A 83 -15.84 -10.54 -2.54
C GLY A 83 -16.01 -11.52 -1.39
N GLY A 84 -16.83 -11.16 -0.38
CA GLY A 84 -17.13 -11.99 0.78
C GLY A 84 -16.03 -12.02 1.85
N VAL A 85 -16.33 -12.72 2.96
CA VAL A 85 -15.52 -12.73 4.20
C VAL A 85 -14.08 -13.19 3.97
N LYS A 86 -13.85 -14.21 3.16
CA LYS A 86 -12.51 -14.75 2.90
C LYS A 86 -11.62 -13.72 2.21
N SER A 87 -12.16 -13.01 1.20
CA SER A 87 -11.43 -11.97 0.47
C SER A 87 -11.15 -10.77 1.37
N ALA A 88 -12.12 -10.36 2.19
CA ALA A 88 -11.97 -9.27 3.14
C ALA A 88 -10.91 -9.58 4.21
N ALA A 89 -10.87 -10.81 4.73
CA ALA A 89 -9.86 -11.21 5.71
C ALA A 89 -8.44 -11.17 5.12
N VAL A 90 -8.25 -11.61 3.88
CA VAL A 90 -6.96 -11.52 3.19
C VAL A 90 -6.54 -10.07 3.02
N VAL A 91 -7.44 -9.19 2.55
CA VAL A 91 -7.14 -7.76 2.37
C VAL A 91 -6.78 -7.11 3.70
N LEU A 92 -7.55 -7.35 4.76
CA LEU A 92 -7.26 -6.84 6.10
C LEU A 92 -5.86 -7.27 6.58
N THR A 93 -5.52 -8.55 6.41
CA THR A 93 -4.20 -9.06 6.81
C THR A 93 -3.07 -8.36 6.04
N LEU A 94 -3.22 -8.17 4.73
CA LEU A 94 -2.24 -7.49 3.90
C LEU A 94 -2.12 -6.00 4.22
N ASP A 95 -3.22 -5.34 4.55
CA ASP A 95 -3.24 -3.93 4.96
C ASP A 95 -2.58 -3.73 6.33
N ILE A 96 -2.81 -4.64 7.28
CA ILE A 96 -2.07 -4.63 8.56
C ILE A 96 -0.58 -4.90 8.31
N ALA A 97 -0.24 -5.89 7.50
CA ALA A 97 1.14 -6.27 7.22
C ALA A 97 1.95 -5.10 6.62
N LYS A 98 1.38 -4.35 5.65
CA LYS A 98 2.08 -3.18 5.08
C LYS A 98 2.33 -2.09 6.13
N GLY A 99 1.40 -1.87 7.06
CA GLY A 99 1.56 -0.93 8.16
C GLY A 99 2.69 -1.35 9.11
N VAL A 100 2.71 -2.62 9.51
CA VAL A 100 3.78 -3.18 10.35
C VAL A 100 5.15 -3.07 9.66
N VAL A 101 5.24 -3.40 8.37
CA VAL A 101 6.48 -3.28 7.59
C VAL A 101 6.95 -1.84 7.53
N ALA A 102 6.05 -0.87 7.32
CA ALA A 102 6.39 0.55 7.29
C ALA A 102 6.99 1.05 8.61
N VAL A 103 6.36 0.70 9.73
CA VAL A 103 6.87 1.05 11.07
C VAL A 103 8.21 0.36 11.33
N PHE A 104 8.36 -0.90 10.94
CA PHE A 104 9.62 -1.64 11.10
C PHE A 104 10.76 -1.02 10.31
N ILE A 105 10.52 -0.55 9.06
CA ILE A 105 11.53 0.14 8.25
C ILE A 105 11.94 1.45 8.94
N ALA A 106 10.96 2.27 9.37
CA ALA A 106 11.24 3.53 10.04
C ALA A 106 12.09 3.32 11.31
N ARG A 107 11.75 2.31 12.11
CA ARG A 107 12.49 1.94 13.31
C ARG A 107 13.92 1.46 12.99
N SER A 108 14.07 0.64 11.95
CA SER A 108 15.39 0.06 11.59
C SER A 108 16.36 1.08 11.00
N VAL A 109 15.86 2.18 10.42
CA VAL A 109 16.69 3.19 9.74
C VAL A 109 16.88 4.43 10.58
N ILE A 110 15.80 4.96 11.16
CA ILE A 110 15.80 6.27 11.85
C ILE A 110 15.85 6.10 13.37
N ASP A 111 15.32 4.98 13.88
CA ASP A 111 15.30 4.59 15.31
C ASP A 111 14.74 5.67 16.25
N THR A 112 13.71 6.39 15.82
CA THR A 112 12.99 7.37 16.65
C THR A 112 11.49 7.08 16.68
N THR A 113 10.86 7.27 17.84
CA THR A 113 9.40 7.11 17.99
C THR A 113 8.62 8.05 17.05
N ALA A 114 9.16 9.24 16.78
CA ALA A 114 8.55 10.18 15.82
C ALA A 114 8.53 9.61 14.41
N ALA A 115 9.58 8.91 13.98
CA ALA A 115 9.63 8.25 12.68
C ALA A 115 8.64 7.09 12.59
N GLU A 116 8.54 6.28 13.63
CA GLU A 116 7.58 5.16 13.69
C GLU A 116 6.12 5.65 13.57
N VAL A 117 5.75 6.68 14.33
CA VAL A 117 4.41 7.29 14.29
C VAL A 117 4.15 7.93 12.92
N SER A 118 5.12 8.67 12.40
CA SER A 118 5.02 9.32 11.08
C SER A 118 4.83 8.28 9.97
N ALA A 119 5.59 7.18 10.00
CA ALA A 119 5.46 6.10 9.04
C ALA A 119 4.05 5.46 9.07
N GLY A 120 3.52 5.18 10.26
CA GLY A 120 2.16 4.67 10.42
C GLY A 120 1.10 5.61 9.86
N LEU A 121 1.19 6.91 10.16
CA LEU A 121 0.27 7.94 9.66
C LEU A 121 0.37 8.11 8.13
N ILE A 122 1.57 8.05 7.56
CA ILE A 122 1.80 8.16 6.12
C ILE A 122 1.16 6.98 5.37
N VAL A 123 1.25 5.75 5.89
CA VAL A 123 0.58 4.60 5.29
C VAL A 123 -0.93 4.80 5.25
N LEU A 124 -1.54 5.24 6.34
CA LEU A 124 -2.97 5.52 6.41
C LEU A 124 -3.38 6.63 5.43
N ARG A 125 -2.63 7.71 5.38
CA ARG A 125 -2.88 8.84 4.46
C ARG A 125 -2.74 8.45 3.00
N SER A 126 -1.73 7.66 2.67
CA SER A 126 -1.49 7.13 1.33
C SER A 126 -2.66 6.26 0.85
N GLU A 127 -3.21 5.45 1.73
CA GLU A 127 -4.36 4.59 1.45
C GLU A 127 -5.62 5.39 1.14
N GLU A 128 -5.91 6.43 1.93
CA GLU A 128 -7.03 7.35 1.69
C GLU A 128 -6.87 8.07 0.35
N HIS A 129 -5.72 8.67 0.08
CA HIS A 129 -5.46 9.44 -1.14
C HIS A 129 -5.55 8.55 -2.40
N THR A 130 -5.00 7.34 -2.37
CA THR A 130 -5.09 6.39 -3.48
C THR A 130 -6.53 5.98 -3.73
N SER A 131 -7.32 5.75 -2.69
CA SER A 131 -8.74 5.42 -2.78
C SER A 131 -9.57 6.56 -3.39
N GLU A 132 -9.28 7.82 -3.02
CA GLU A 132 -9.97 9.00 -3.58
C GLU A 132 -9.64 9.23 -5.04
N LEU A 133 -8.37 9.15 -5.44
CA LEU A 133 -7.96 9.32 -6.84
C LEU A 133 -8.58 8.24 -7.73
N GLN A 134 -8.57 6.99 -7.27
CA GLN A 134 -9.15 5.88 -8.01
C GLN A 134 -10.67 6.00 -8.17
N SER A 135 -11.37 6.58 -7.20
CA SER A 135 -12.82 6.79 -7.30
C SER A 135 -13.20 7.88 -8.31
N ARG A 136 -12.31 8.84 -8.58
CA ARG A 136 -12.54 9.93 -9.55
C ARG A 136 -12.33 9.50 -11.00
N GLU A 137 -11.52 8.48 -11.24
CA GLU A 137 -11.28 7.95 -12.59
C GLU A 137 -12.45 7.10 -13.12
N THR A 138 -13.42 6.78 -12.27
CA THR A 138 -14.55 5.91 -12.60
C THR A 138 -15.82 6.71 -12.98
N ILE A 139 -15.77 8.04 -12.98
CA ILE A 139 -16.85 8.94 -13.43
C ILE A 139 -16.51 9.46 -14.83
#